data_f2ce6198e8609a61ab5626c54e7cb114
#
_entry.id   f2ce6198e8609a61ab5626c54e7cb114
#
_cell.length_a   1.000
_cell.length_b   1.000
_cell.length_c   1.000
_cell.angle_alpha   90.00
_cell.angle_beta   90.00
_cell.angle_gamma   90.00
#
_symmetry.space_group_name_H-M   'P 1'
#
loop_
_entity.id
_entity.type
_entity.pdbx_description
1 polymer ?
#
loop_
_entity_poly.entity_id
_entity_poly.type
_entity_poly.pdbx_seq_one_letter_code
_entity_poly.pdbx_strand_id
1 'polypeptide(L)'
;GLEAGWKPVMLNHPSTIWARESQQNFRWLREHTYALCREYTHRYSRIHKVEVLMNRYAEQMDEATWLLPDIGLTPFAIAISPHMECRKADDFDGMTTIEKYRQYYLDDKWRFASWTKREEPEWWPKDHYLKKSFDYKQEANALLMRLGLV
;
A
#
# COMPACT_ATOMS: atom_id res chain seq x y z
N GLY A 1 -14.12 -2.13 -27.52
CA GLY A 1 -13.46 -2.55 -26.30
C GLY A 1 -11.99 -2.25 -26.42
N LEU A 2 -11.41 -1.67 -25.38
CA LEU A 2 -9.97 -1.50 -25.28
C LEU A 2 -9.33 -2.88 -25.32
N GLU A 3 -8.45 -3.14 -26.28
CA GLU A 3 -7.52 -4.27 -26.23
C GLU A 3 -6.50 -3.99 -25.10
N ALA A 4 -6.99 -3.99 -23.88
CA ALA A 4 -6.12 -3.96 -22.72
C ALA A 4 -5.37 -5.29 -22.69
N GLY A 5 -4.06 -5.28 -22.81
CA GLY A 5 -3.24 -6.48 -22.78
C GLY A 5 -3.30 -7.26 -21.46
N TRP A 6 -4.10 -6.78 -20.49
CA TRP A 6 -4.33 -7.42 -19.19
C TRP A 6 -5.82 -7.52 -18.88
N LYS A 7 -6.21 -8.65 -18.30
CA LYS A 7 -7.59 -8.83 -17.84
C LYS A 7 -7.84 -7.99 -16.58
N PRO A 8 -9.04 -7.39 -16.43
CA PRO A 8 -9.43 -6.74 -15.19
C PRO A 8 -9.40 -7.76 -14.04
N VAL A 9 -8.79 -7.38 -12.92
CA VAL A 9 -8.73 -8.18 -11.70
C VAL A 9 -9.16 -7.36 -10.49
N MET A 10 -9.61 -8.03 -9.44
CA MET A 10 -9.94 -7.41 -8.14
C MET A 10 -10.95 -6.25 -8.24
N LEU A 11 -11.95 -6.36 -9.10
CA LEU A 11 -12.95 -5.31 -9.33
C LEU A 11 -13.69 -4.88 -8.06
N ASN A 12 -13.83 -5.79 -7.10
CA ASN A 12 -14.50 -5.55 -5.81
C ASN A 12 -13.52 -5.26 -4.67
N HIS A 13 -12.22 -5.07 -4.96
CA HIS A 13 -11.29 -4.64 -3.93
C HIS A 13 -11.64 -3.23 -3.44
N PRO A 14 -11.59 -2.95 -2.12
CA PRO A 14 -11.98 -1.64 -1.58
C PRO A 14 -11.31 -0.46 -2.29
N SER A 15 -10.01 -0.54 -2.56
CA SER A 15 -9.30 0.52 -3.29
C SER A 15 -9.74 0.68 -4.74
N THR A 16 -10.18 -0.41 -5.41
CA THR A 16 -10.70 -0.34 -6.77
C THR A 16 -12.09 0.27 -6.79
N ILE A 17 -12.93 -0.02 -5.80
CA ILE A 17 -14.24 0.61 -5.63
C ILE A 17 -14.03 2.10 -5.35
N TRP A 18 -13.19 2.45 -4.37
CA TRP A 18 -12.87 3.82 -4.02
C TRP A 18 -12.38 4.64 -5.23
N ALA A 19 -11.48 4.07 -6.05
CA ALA A 19 -10.97 4.77 -7.23
C ALA A 19 -12.06 5.16 -8.25
N ARG A 20 -13.18 4.44 -8.28
CA ARG A 20 -14.30 4.68 -9.19
C ARG A 20 -15.40 5.58 -8.61
N GLU A 21 -15.30 5.98 -7.36
CA GLU A 21 -16.30 6.82 -6.71
C GLU A 21 -16.28 8.25 -7.21
N SER A 22 -15.11 8.80 -7.57
CA SER A 22 -14.99 10.16 -8.04
C SER A 22 -13.83 10.37 -9.02
N GLN A 23 -13.92 11.46 -9.79
CA GLN A 23 -12.83 11.93 -10.65
C GLN A 23 -11.55 12.16 -9.83
N GLN A 24 -11.67 12.76 -8.66
CA GLN A 24 -10.55 13.12 -7.80
C GLN A 24 -9.85 11.88 -7.24
N ASN A 25 -10.61 10.85 -6.85
CA ASN A 25 -10.04 9.57 -6.41
C ASN A 25 -9.25 8.91 -7.52
N PHE A 26 -9.80 8.89 -8.74
CA PHE A 26 -9.14 8.27 -9.89
C PHE A 26 -7.87 9.04 -10.29
N ARG A 27 -7.92 10.38 -10.32
CA ARG A 27 -6.74 11.22 -10.59
C ARG A 27 -5.67 11.02 -9.53
N TRP A 28 -6.05 11.00 -8.24
CA TRP A 28 -5.12 10.72 -7.16
C TRP A 28 -4.42 9.36 -7.33
N LEU A 29 -5.18 8.31 -7.65
CA LEU A 29 -4.61 6.98 -7.89
C LEU A 29 -3.63 6.97 -9.06
N ARG A 30 -3.96 7.66 -10.16
CA ARG A 30 -3.04 7.82 -11.32
C ARG A 30 -1.72 8.48 -10.90
N GLU A 31 -1.81 9.63 -10.24
CA GLU A 31 -0.63 10.37 -9.78
C GLU A 31 0.22 9.55 -8.82
N HIS A 32 -0.43 8.88 -7.87
CA HIS A 32 0.24 7.98 -6.95
C HIS A 32 0.94 6.82 -7.68
N THR A 33 0.30 6.24 -8.69
CA THR A 33 0.90 5.16 -9.50
C THR A 33 2.13 5.67 -10.26
N TYR A 34 2.07 6.86 -10.86
CA TYR A 34 3.25 7.46 -11.48
C TYR A 34 4.36 7.77 -10.46
N ALA A 35 4.01 8.21 -9.26
CA ALA A 35 5.00 8.43 -8.20
C ALA A 35 5.70 7.11 -7.81
N LEU A 36 4.97 6.01 -7.69
CA LEU A 36 5.53 4.68 -7.44
C LEU A 36 6.42 4.20 -8.60
N CYS A 37 6.04 4.47 -9.84
CA CYS A 37 6.86 4.14 -11.01
C CYS A 37 8.19 4.93 -11.00
N ARG A 38 8.14 6.23 -10.70
CA ARG A 38 9.36 7.05 -10.54
C ARG A 38 10.24 6.54 -9.40
N GLU A 39 9.65 6.15 -8.26
CA GLU A 39 10.39 5.56 -7.15
C GLU A 39 11.04 4.22 -7.52
N TYR A 40 10.33 3.39 -8.29
CA TYR A 40 10.88 2.15 -8.82
C TYR A 40 12.09 2.42 -9.72
N THR A 41 11.99 3.37 -10.63
CA THR A 41 13.10 3.77 -11.52
C THR A 41 14.29 4.29 -10.72
N HIS A 42 14.04 5.11 -9.67
CA HIS A 42 15.09 5.60 -8.78
C HIS A 42 15.83 4.45 -8.07
N ARG A 43 15.09 3.48 -7.52
CA ARG A 43 15.68 2.36 -6.77
C ARG A 43 16.43 1.37 -7.67
N TYR A 44 15.85 1.04 -8.81
CA TYR A 44 16.29 -0.10 -9.63
C TYR A 44 16.89 0.29 -10.97
N SER A 45 16.89 1.58 -11.32
CA SER A 45 17.37 2.10 -12.62
C SER A 45 16.70 1.41 -13.82
N ARG A 46 15.41 1.10 -13.69
CA ARG A 46 14.58 0.42 -14.69
C ARG A 46 13.18 1.04 -14.72
N ILE A 47 12.60 1.16 -15.92
CA ILE A 47 11.21 1.59 -16.08
C ILE A 47 10.26 0.45 -15.67
N HIS A 48 9.29 0.75 -14.81
CA HIS A 48 8.28 -0.21 -14.42
C HIS A 48 7.28 -0.45 -15.56
N LYS A 49 6.88 -1.72 -15.80
CA LYS A 49 5.95 -2.07 -16.88
C LYS A 49 4.61 -1.35 -16.80
N VAL A 50 4.13 -1.06 -15.58
CA VAL A 50 2.89 -0.30 -15.37
C VAL A 50 3.00 1.12 -15.93
N GLU A 51 4.15 1.78 -15.82
CA GLU A 51 4.37 3.12 -16.38
C GLU A 51 4.19 3.12 -17.91
N VAL A 52 4.73 2.12 -18.58
CA VAL A 52 4.58 1.95 -20.05
C VAL A 52 3.10 1.80 -20.42
N LEU A 53 2.35 1.01 -19.64
CA LEU A 53 0.91 0.84 -19.88
C LEU A 53 0.12 2.12 -19.61
N MET A 54 0.40 2.81 -18.50
CA MET A 54 -0.26 4.06 -18.17
C MET A 54 -0.02 5.13 -19.25
N ASN A 55 1.19 5.23 -19.76
CA ASN A 55 1.51 6.16 -20.86
C ASN A 55 0.78 5.78 -22.15
N ARG A 56 0.66 4.48 -22.45
CA ARG A 56 -0.07 3.99 -23.63
C ARG A 56 -1.56 4.32 -23.58
N TYR A 57 -2.18 4.26 -22.40
CA TYR A 57 -3.61 4.44 -22.22
C TYR A 57 -3.98 5.78 -21.53
N ALA A 58 -3.07 6.77 -21.60
CA ALA A 58 -3.25 8.05 -20.90
C ALA A 58 -4.54 8.77 -21.35
N GLU A 59 -4.79 8.85 -22.65
CA GLU A 59 -5.99 9.49 -23.23
C GLU A 59 -7.27 8.77 -22.79
N GLN A 60 -7.31 7.44 -22.86
CA GLN A 60 -8.46 6.65 -22.44
C GLN A 60 -8.72 6.77 -20.92
N MET A 61 -7.66 6.93 -20.12
CA MET A 61 -7.81 7.21 -18.69
C MET A 61 -8.37 8.61 -18.44
N ASP A 62 -8.01 9.60 -19.27
CA ASP A 62 -8.58 10.94 -19.19
C ASP A 62 -10.07 10.89 -19.55
N GLU A 63 -10.44 10.26 -20.66
CA GLU A 63 -11.84 10.07 -21.05
C GLU A 63 -12.64 9.33 -19.95
N ALA A 64 -12.11 8.23 -19.42
CA ALA A 64 -12.76 7.48 -18.35
C ALA A 64 -12.93 8.31 -17.08
N THR A 65 -12.00 9.20 -16.77
CA THR A 65 -12.10 10.10 -15.62
C THR A 65 -13.32 11.00 -15.71
N TRP A 66 -13.62 11.55 -16.89
CA TRP A 66 -14.76 12.45 -17.10
C TRP A 66 -16.12 11.74 -16.98
N LEU A 67 -16.16 10.43 -17.04
CA LEU A 67 -17.38 9.63 -16.81
C LEU A 67 -17.70 9.41 -15.34
N LEU A 68 -16.77 9.74 -14.43
CA LEU A 68 -16.94 9.56 -12.99
C LEU A 68 -17.59 10.82 -12.37
N PRO A 69 -18.29 10.68 -11.23
CA PRO A 69 -18.87 11.82 -10.49
C PRO A 69 -17.79 12.81 -10.07
N ASP A 70 -18.07 14.11 -10.20
CA ASP A 70 -17.23 15.20 -9.71
C ASP A 70 -17.69 15.64 -8.30
N ILE A 71 -17.33 14.84 -7.29
CA ILE A 71 -17.75 15.03 -5.89
C ILE A 71 -16.60 15.32 -4.92
N GLY A 72 -15.39 15.52 -5.45
CA GLY A 72 -14.20 15.74 -4.64
C GLY A 72 -13.48 14.44 -4.24
N LEU A 73 -12.37 14.59 -3.53
CA LEU A 73 -11.60 13.47 -2.97
C LEU A 73 -12.32 12.91 -1.75
N THR A 74 -12.71 11.64 -1.80
CA THR A 74 -13.32 10.94 -0.67
C THR A 74 -12.28 10.32 0.26
N PRO A 75 -12.64 9.97 1.51
CA PRO A 75 -11.71 9.27 2.41
C PRO A 75 -11.18 7.99 1.78
N PHE A 76 -9.87 7.73 1.95
CA PHE A 76 -9.24 6.54 1.38
C PHE A 76 -9.85 5.25 1.92
N ALA A 77 -10.04 4.28 1.04
CA ALA A 77 -10.50 2.96 1.41
C ALA A 77 -9.51 2.26 2.34
N ILE A 78 -10.01 1.57 3.35
CA ILE A 78 -9.20 0.74 4.24
C ILE A 78 -9.29 -0.71 3.77
N ALA A 79 -8.17 -1.21 3.22
CA ALA A 79 -8.03 -2.58 2.72
C ALA A 79 -7.11 -3.41 3.65
N ILE A 80 -7.26 -3.22 4.96
CA ILE A 80 -6.52 -3.94 5.99
C ILE A 80 -7.42 -5.05 6.54
N SER A 81 -6.98 -6.31 6.42
CA SER A 81 -7.76 -7.45 6.90
C SER A 81 -8.05 -7.34 8.41
N PRO A 82 -9.23 -7.79 8.87
CA PRO A 82 -9.58 -7.80 10.29
C PRO A 82 -8.62 -8.61 11.19
N HIS A 83 -7.88 -9.54 10.59
CA HIS A 83 -6.98 -10.44 11.33
C HIS A 83 -5.53 -9.90 11.46
N MET A 84 -5.26 -8.69 10.99
CA MET A 84 -3.93 -8.09 11.05
C MET A 84 -3.60 -7.63 12.48
N GLU A 85 -2.30 -7.69 12.83
CA GLU A 85 -1.79 -7.36 14.16
C GLU A 85 -2.07 -5.90 14.54
N CYS A 86 -1.92 -4.98 13.58
CA CYS A 86 -2.21 -3.56 13.78
C CYS A 86 -3.65 -3.29 14.28
N ARG A 87 -4.61 -4.19 14.01
CA ARG A 87 -5.98 -4.06 14.46
C ARG A 87 -6.14 -4.21 15.99
N LYS A 88 -5.12 -4.75 16.66
CA LYS A 88 -5.10 -4.92 18.12
C LYS A 88 -4.62 -3.68 18.86
N ALA A 89 -4.16 -2.65 18.16
CA ALA A 89 -3.78 -1.39 18.79
C ALA A 89 -5.02 -0.76 19.46
N ASP A 90 -4.89 -0.32 20.70
CA ASP A 90 -6.00 0.15 21.56
C ASP A 90 -6.84 1.29 20.93
N ASP A 91 -6.23 2.13 20.12
CA ASP A 91 -6.88 3.27 19.46
C ASP A 91 -7.03 3.11 17.94
N PHE A 92 -6.92 1.87 17.40
CA PHE A 92 -6.93 1.67 15.95
C PHE A 92 -8.18 2.26 15.27
N ASP A 93 -9.35 2.11 15.86
CA ASP A 93 -10.60 2.58 15.24
C ASP A 93 -10.70 4.11 15.21
N GLY A 94 -10.10 4.80 16.19
CA GLY A 94 -10.02 6.26 16.26
C GLY A 94 -8.97 6.89 15.32
N MET A 95 -8.04 6.10 14.81
CA MET A 95 -6.99 6.58 13.90
C MET A 95 -7.55 7.05 12.56
N THR A 96 -6.91 8.06 11.97
CA THR A 96 -7.10 8.43 10.57
C THR A 96 -6.66 7.29 9.65
N THR A 97 -7.10 7.30 8.39
CA THR A 97 -6.71 6.27 7.41
C THR A 97 -5.19 6.19 7.23
N ILE A 98 -4.50 7.34 7.25
CA ILE A 98 -3.03 7.38 7.13
C ILE A 98 -2.36 6.72 8.34
N GLU A 99 -2.83 7.03 9.54
CA GLU A 99 -2.31 6.42 10.77
C GLU A 99 -2.56 4.92 10.80
N LYS A 100 -3.75 4.45 10.39
CA LYS A 100 -4.06 3.03 10.23
C LYS A 100 -3.09 2.31 9.31
N TYR A 101 -2.77 2.91 8.15
CA TYR A 101 -1.80 2.32 7.25
C TYR A 101 -0.37 2.38 7.79
N ARG A 102 0.03 3.45 8.48
CA ARG A 102 1.33 3.51 9.17
C ARG A 102 1.43 2.42 10.24
N GLN A 103 0.41 2.26 11.07
CA GLN A 103 0.35 1.19 12.06
C GLN A 103 0.44 -0.19 11.41
N TYR A 104 -0.26 -0.40 10.30
CA TYR A 104 -0.17 -1.63 9.52
C TYR A 104 1.25 -1.92 9.01
N TYR A 105 1.98 -0.89 8.56
CA TYR A 105 3.37 -1.06 8.17
C TYR A 105 4.27 -1.40 9.37
N LEU A 106 4.04 -0.79 10.51
CA LEU A 106 4.82 -1.02 11.72
C LEU A 106 4.62 -2.42 12.29
N ASP A 107 3.41 -2.95 12.29
CA ASP A 107 3.11 -4.21 12.95
C ASP A 107 3.12 -5.42 12.02
N ASP A 108 2.61 -5.27 10.80
CA ASP A 108 2.41 -6.40 9.89
C ASP A 108 3.39 -6.41 8.70
N LYS A 109 3.87 -5.24 8.25
CA LYS A 109 4.69 -5.12 7.04
C LYS A 109 6.15 -4.77 7.31
N TRP A 110 6.56 -4.62 8.55
CA TRP A 110 7.92 -4.20 8.91
C TRP A 110 9.02 -5.06 8.29
N ARG A 111 8.78 -6.37 8.08
CA ARG A 111 9.74 -7.29 7.46
C ARG A 111 10.02 -6.98 5.98
N PHE A 112 9.09 -6.32 5.31
CA PHE A 112 9.19 -5.95 3.90
C PHE A 112 9.66 -4.52 3.72
N ALA A 113 9.78 -3.74 4.80
CA ALA A 113 10.25 -2.38 4.75
C ALA A 113 11.70 -2.34 4.25
N SER A 114 11.94 -1.55 3.22
CA SER A 114 13.27 -1.38 2.62
C SER A 114 13.41 0.02 2.05
N TRP A 115 14.49 0.67 2.40
CA TRP A 115 14.76 2.08 2.06
C TRP A 115 15.89 2.20 1.02
N THR A 116 15.91 1.30 0.04
CA THR A 116 16.94 1.26 -1.02
C THR A 116 17.13 2.64 -1.67
N LYS A 117 18.32 3.23 -1.55
CA LYS A 117 18.68 4.57 -2.04
C LYS A 117 17.79 5.70 -1.48
N ARG A 118 17.18 5.51 -0.32
CA ARG A 118 16.37 6.49 0.41
C ARG A 118 16.70 6.43 1.89
N GLU A 119 16.45 7.52 2.57
CA GLU A 119 16.40 7.55 4.04
C GLU A 119 15.06 7.00 4.52
N GLU A 120 15.03 6.52 5.76
CA GLU A 120 13.79 6.09 6.40
C GLU A 120 12.84 7.28 6.53
N PRO A 121 11.53 7.09 6.34
CA PRO A 121 10.57 8.17 6.57
C PRO A 121 10.59 8.63 8.03
N GLU A 122 10.37 9.93 8.27
CA GLU A 122 10.37 10.52 9.63
C GLU A 122 9.38 9.83 10.59
N TRP A 123 8.26 9.31 10.07
CA TRP A 123 7.26 8.59 10.87
C TRP A 123 7.67 7.16 11.21
N TRP A 124 8.75 6.61 10.62
CA TRP A 124 9.28 5.29 10.93
C TRP A 124 10.17 5.38 12.16
N PRO A 125 9.88 4.64 13.26
CA PRO A 125 10.70 4.70 14.46
C PRO A 125 12.11 4.17 14.20
N LYS A 126 13.11 4.88 14.68
CA LYS A 126 14.51 4.42 14.61
C LYS A 126 14.62 3.04 15.26
N ASP A 127 15.42 2.18 14.65
CA ASP A 127 15.67 0.82 15.13
C ASP A 127 14.43 -0.09 15.20
N HIS A 128 13.28 0.35 14.63
CA HIS A 128 12.04 -0.42 14.66
C HIS A 128 12.22 -1.85 14.12
N TYR A 129 12.93 -2.00 13.00
CA TYR A 129 13.22 -3.31 12.42
C TYR A 129 14.03 -4.19 13.36
N LEU A 130 15.07 -3.65 14.00
CA LEU A 130 15.93 -4.39 14.92
C LEU A 130 15.13 -4.85 16.14
N LYS A 131 14.33 -3.97 16.73
CA LYS A 131 13.47 -4.27 17.88
C LYS A 131 12.46 -5.36 17.54
N LYS A 132 11.65 -5.17 16.49
CA LYS A 132 10.66 -6.17 16.05
C LYS A 132 11.31 -7.51 15.69
N SER A 133 12.48 -7.50 15.06
CA SER A 133 13.23 -8.71 14.72
C SER A 133 13.72 -9.47 15.96
N PHE A 134 14.14 -8.74 17.00
CA PHE A 134 14.53 -9.32 18.28
C PHE A 134 13.33 -9.94 18.98
N ASP A 135 12.24 -9.20 19.14
CA ASP A 135 11.01 -9.65 19.79
C ASP A 135 10.47 -10.92 19.11
N TYR A 136 10.41 -10.93 17.77
CA TYR A 136 9.98 -12.09 16.99
C TYR A 136 10.84 -13.34 17.23
N LYS A 137 12.17 -13.18 17.34
CA LYS A 137 13.07 -14.31 17.64
C LYS A 137 12.85 -14.85 19.04
N GLN A 138 12.61 -13.97 20.02
CA GLN A 138 12.31 -14.39 21.40
C GLN A 138 11.01 -15.18 21.47
N GLU A 139 9.94 -14.70 20.82
CA GLU A 139 8.66 -15.41 20.75
C GLU A 139 8.78 -16.77 20.06
N ALA A 140 9.53 -16.84 18.95
CA ALA A 140 9.77 -18.10 18.23
C ALA A 140 10.55 -19.11 19.10
N ASN A 141 11.58 -18.67 19.82
CA ASN A 141 12.34 -19.52 20.72
C ASN A 141 11.49 -20.02 21.89
N ALA A 142 10.69 -19.14 22.49
CA ALA A 142 9.78 -19.52 23.58
C ALA A 142 8.75 -20.56 23.12
N LEU A 143 8.24 -20.44 21.90
CA LEU A 143 7.34 -21.43 21.30
C LEU A 143 8.02 -22.77 21.09
N LEU A 144 9.25 -22.78 20.52
CA LEU A 144 10.02 -24.00 20.30
C LEU A 144 10.32 -24.73 21.62
N MET A 145 10.73 -24.01 22.68
CA MET A 145 10.91 -24.57 24.02
C MET A 145 9.62 -25.19 24.55
N ARG A 146 8.50 -24.52 24.39
CA ARG A 146 7.19 -25.01 24.85
C ARG A 146 6.74 -26.27 24.11
N LEU A 147 7.16 -26.46 22.87
CA LEU A 147 6.89 -27.63 22.04
C LEU A 147 7.94 -28.74 22.22
N GLY A 148 8.98 -28.52 23.04
CA GLY A 148 10.06 -29.49 23.26
C GLY A 148 10.94 -29.73 22.02
N LEU A 149 11.06 -28.74 21.14
CA LEU A 149 11.82 -28.82 19.89
C LEU A 149 13.24 -28.23 20.00
N VAL A 150 13.56 -27.59 21.11
CA VAL A 150 14.89 -27.08 21.51
C VAL A 150 14.99 -27.07 23.03
#